data_639edc9b84f58b08ee211a20a4f9b380
#
_entry.id   639edc9b84f58b08ee211a20a4f9b380
#
_cell.length_a   1.000
_cell.length_b   1.000
_cell.length_c   1.000
_cell.angle_alpha   90.00
_cell.angle_beta   90.00
_cell.angle_gamma   90.00
#
_symmetry.space_group_name_H-M   'P 1'
#
loop_
_entity.id
_entity.type
_entity.pdbx_description
1 polymer ?
#
loop_
_entity_poly.entity_id
_entity_poly.type
_entity_poly.pdbx_seq_one_letter_code
_entity_poly.pdbx_strand_id
1 'polypeptide(L)'
;MNPIKDSRFKHQDVPKNIRQYERRMRKILMWILEGKELQELSPWDCEILDACLSKGYIASNLRTVRTADGSIFFDLSGDAKLTHAGYEYLAKIDAESRSRKAIVISVLALIISVVPLVINYAVAPIREWLSKR
;
A
#
# COMPACT_ATOMS: atom_id res chain seq x y z
N MET A 1 -17.90 26.92 -2.41
CA MET A 1 -17.39 25.56 -2.39
C MET A 1 -18.13 24.75 -1.34
N ASN A 2 -19.04 23.92 -1.73
CA ASN A 2 -19.71 23.05 -0.76
C ASN A 2 -18.71 21.99 -0.33
N PRO A 3 -18.44 21.85 0.98
CA PRO A 3 -17.72 20.67 1.45
C PRO A 3 -18.53 19.47 0.96
N ILE A 4 -17.89 18.61 0.22
CA ILE A 4 -18.50 17.39 -0.28
C ILE A 4 -18.81 16.54 0.96
N LYS A 5 -19.99 16.78 1.54
CA LYS A 5 -20.63 15.81 2.43
C LYS A 5 -21.13 14.67 1.54
N ASP A 6 -20.19 14.05 0.86
CA ASP A 6 -20.55 12.94 0.01
C ASP A 6 -20.69 11.72 0.92
N SER A 7 -21.94 11.30 1.10
CA SER A 7 -22.30 10.09 1.83
C SER A 7 -21.67 8.81 1.26
N ARG A 8 -20.95 8.93 0.12
CA ARG A 8 -20.18 7.85 -0.50
C ARG A 8 -18.93 7.48 0.31
N PHE A 9 -18.39 8.43 1.11
CA PHE A 9 -17.23 8.18 1.96
C PHE A 9 -17.68 7.73 3.36
N LYS A 10 -18.08 6.49 3.45
CA LYS A 10 -18.41 5.84 4.73
C LYS A 10 -17.13 5.61 5.55
N HIS A 11 -17.31 5.38 6.84
CA HIS A 11 -16.23 5.02 7.79
C HIS A 11 -15.30 3.87 7.33
N GLN A 12 -15.66 3.19 6.26
CA GLN A 12 -14.87 2.11 5.65
C GLN A 12 -13.57 2.59 4.97
N ASP A 13 -13.46 3.90 4.70
CA ASP A 13 -12.30 4.47 4.00
C ASP A 13 -11.12 4.82 4.93
N VAL A 14 -11.32 4.68 6.23
CA VAL A 14 -10.25 4.89 7.22
C VAL A 14 -9.22 3.76 7.13
N PRO A 15 -7.93 4.07 6.96
CA PRO A 15 -6.90 3.04 7.02
C PRO A 15 -6.90 2.34 8.37
N LYS A 16 -7.10 1.05 8.37
CA LYS A 16 -7.17 0.24 9.60
C LYS A 16 -5.79 -0.09 10.18
N ASN A 17 -4.76 0.02 9.38
CA ASN A 17 -3.40 -0.29 9.78
C ASN A 17 -2.38 0.46 8.90
N ILE A 18 -1.12 0.40 9.29
CA ILE A 18 -0.01 1.05 8.59
C ILE A 18 0.10 0.59 7.14
N ARG A 19 -0.14 -0.69 6.85
CA ARG A 19 -0.07 -1.22 5.49
C ARG A 19 -1.13 -0.62 4.56
N GLN A 20 -2.34 -0.41 5.06
CA GLN A 20 -3.39 0.25 4.27
C GLN A 20 -3.07 1.73 4.05
N TYR A 21 -2.52 2.39 5.05
CA TYR A 21 -2.06 3.77 4.95
C TYR A 21 -0.97 3.91 3.89
N GLU A 22 0.04 3.07 3.93
CA GLU A 22 1.13 3.04 2.94
C GLU A 22 0.62 2.74 1.53
N ARG A 23 -0.32 1.82 1.37
CA ARG A 23 -0.94 1.51 0.07
C ARG A 23 -1.68 2.72 -0.51
N ARG A 24 -2.41 3.45 0.31
CA ARG A 24 -3.10 4.67 -0.13
C ARG A 24 -2.12 5.77 -0.48
N MET A 25 -1.11 5.97 0.33
CA MET A 25 -0.04 6.93 0.04
C MET A 25 0.66 6.60 -1.29
N ARG A 26 1.01 5.34 -1.49
CA ARG A 26 1.58 4.87 -2.76
C ARG A 26 0.66 5.13 -3.94
N LYS A 27 -0.62 4.85 -3.79
CA LYS A 27 -1.62 5.07 -4.84
C LYS A 27 -1.73 6.55 -5.22
N ILE A 28 -1.75 7.44 -4.25
CA ILE A 28 -1.79 8.89 -4.48
C ILE A 28 -0.52 9.36 -5.19
N LEU A 29 0.65 8.93 -4.72
CA LEU A 29 1.93 9.27 -5.35
C LEU A 29 2.03 8.73 -6.78
N MET A 30 1.54 7.53 -7.04
CA MET A 30 1.48 6.95 -8.39
C MET A 30 0.54 7.72 -9.31
N TRP A 31 -0.60 8.17 -8.82
CA TRP A 31 -1.52 9.01 -9.60
C TRP A 31 -0.88 10.32 -10.00
N ILE A 32 -0.14 10.94 -9.09
CA ILE A 32 0.60 12.18 -9.38
C ILE A 32 1.70 11.93 -10.40
N LEU A 33 2.44 10.83 -10.28
CA LEU A 33 3.48 10.43 -11.22
C LEU A 33 2.92 10.20 -12.63
N GLU A 34 1.75 9.57 -12.74
CA GLU A 34 1.07 9.30 -14.00
C GLU A 34 0.37 10.54 -14.59
N GLY A 35 0.35 11.66 -13.86
CA GLY A 35 -0.35 12.87 -14.28
C GLY A 35 -1.86 12.78 -14.28
N LYS A 36 -2.43 11.83 -13.54
CA LYS A 36 -3.88 11.71 -13.39
C LYS A 36 -4.43 12.84 -12.54
N GLU A 37 -5.58 13.34 -12.92
CA GLU A 37 -6.29 14.32 -12.12
C GLU A 37 -6.69 13.72 -10.77
N LEU A 38 -6.41 14.44 -9.68
CA LEU A 38 -6.79 14.07 -8.32
C LEU A 38 -8.25 14.43 -8.08
N GLN A 39 -9.16 13.78 -8.79
CA GLN A 39 -10.60 13.99 -8.60
C GLN A 39 -11.13 13.04 -7.52
N GLU A 40 -12.12 13.52 -6.77
CA GLU A 40 -12.88 12.73 -5.80
C GLU A 40 -12.03 12.08 -4.69
N LEU A 41 -11.09 12.83 -4.12
CA LEU A 41 -10.35 12.37 -2.95
C LEU A 41 -11.26 12.27 -1.73
N SER A 42 -11.19 11.15 -1.02
CA SER A 42 -11.83 11.01 0.29
C SER A 42 -11.17 11.97 1.31
N PRO A 43 -11.83 12.32 2.42
CA PRO A 43 -11.21 13.12 3.47
C PRO A 43 -9.89 12.52 3.96
N TRP A 44 -9.77 11.21 4.04
CA TRP A 44 -8.54 10.52 4.41
C TRP A 44 -7.44 10.63 3.34
N ASP A 45 -7.80 10.57 2.08
CA ASP A 45 -6.85 10.79 0.99
C ASP A 45 -6.34 12.23 0.99
N CYS A 46 -7.15 13.21 1.35
CA CYS A 46 -6.72 14.59 1.56
C CYS A 46 -5.73 14.71 2.72
N GLU A 47 -5.97 14.01 3.82
CA GLU A 47 -5.03 13.96 4.95
C GLU A 47 -3.69 13.32 4.55
N ILE A 48 -3.73 12.25 3.80
CA ILE A 48 -2.53 11.57 3.27
C ILE A 48 -1.78 12.49 2.30
N LEU A 49 -2.50 13.20 1.44
CA LEU A 49 -1.91 14.16 0.51
C LEU A 49 -1.23 15.32 1.26
N ASP A 50 -1.86 15.83 2.33
CA ASP A 50 -1.27 16.84 3.21
C ASP A 50 0.01 16.32 3.87
N ALA A 51 0.00 15.09 4.35
CA ALA A 51 1.19 14.44 4.91
C ALA A 51 2.31 14.31 3.87
N CYS A 52 1.99 13.96 2.64
CA CYS A 52 2.96 13.90 1.53
C CYS A 52 3.57 15.27 1.23
N LEU A 53 2.76 16.32 1.24
CA LEU A 53 3.24 17.70 1.08
C LEU A 53 4.16 18.13 2.22
N SER A 54 3.79 17.81 3.46
CA SER A 54 4.57 18.14 4.66
C SER A 54 5.92 17.40 4.69
N LYS A 55 5.97 16.17 4.18
CA LYS A 55 7.21 15.39 4.07
C LYS A 55 8.06 15.76 2.85
N GLY A 56 7.58 16.64 1.99
CA GLY A 56 8.28 17.04 0.80
C GLY A 56 8.30 16.04 -0.33
N TYR A 57 7.39 15.07 -0.34
CA TYR A 57 7.28 14.08 -1.42
C TYR A 57 6.62 14.64 -2.68
N ILE A 58 5.85 15.70 -2.54
CA ILE A 58 5.10 16.35 -3.60
C ILE A 58 5.45 17.83 -3.61
N ALA A 59 5.80 18.35 -4.78
CA ALA A 59 5.87 19.78 -5.06
C ALA A 59 4.56 20.18 -5.73
N SER A 60 3.83 21.11 -5.16
CA SER A 60 2.52 21.46 -5.64
C SER A 60 2.13 22.89 -5.29
N ASN A 61 1.36 23.51 -6.16
CA ASN A 61 0.65 24.75 -5.91
C ASN A 61 -0.77 24.50 -5.33
N LEU A 62 -1.06 23.27 -4.92
CA LEU A 62 -2.33 22.94 -4.32
C LEU A 62 -2.57 23.76 -3.05
N ARG A 63 -3.69 24.42 -3.00
CA ARG A 63 -4.08 25.19 -1.82
C ARG A 63 -4.82 24.27 -0.86
N THR A 64 -4.38 24.28 0.38
CA THR A 64 -5.06 23.57 1.46
C THR A 64 -6.15 24.48 2.02
N VAL A 65 -7.37 23.98 2.08
CA VAL A 65 -8.50 24.66 2.73
C VAL A 65 -8.86 23.87 3.97
N ARG A 66 -8.77 24.47 5.14
CA ARG A 66 -9.28 23.89 6.38
C ARG A 66 -10.70 24.36 6.62
N THR A 67 -11.58 23.42 6.88
CA THR A 67 -12.96 23.72 7.30
C THR A 67 -13.02 23.92 8.82
N ALA A 68 -14.14 24.48 9.28
CA ALA A 68 -14.37 24.76 10.69
C ALA A 68 -14.37 23.50 11.59
N ASP A 69 -14.64 22.34 11.03
CA ASP A 69 -14.58 21.03 11.71
C ASP A 69 -13.18 20.39 11.73
N GLY A 70 -12.18 21.08 11.19
CA GLY A 70 -10.80 20.59 11.11
C GLY A 70 -10.48 19.73 9.91
N SER A 71 -11.44 19.45 9.03
CA SER A 71 -11.21 18.69 7.80
C SER A 71 -10.36 19.49 6.82
N ILE A 72 -9.46 18.79 6.14
CA ILE A 72 -8.56 19.35 5.14
C ILE A 72 -9.07 19.00 3.75
N PHE A 73 -9.23 20.01 2.93
CA PHE A 73 -9.58 19.86 1.51
C PHE A 73 -8.52 20.52 0.64
N PHE A 74 -8.33 19.99 -0.54
CA PHE A 74 -7.43 20.58 -1.53
C PHE A 74 -8.21 21.24 -2.64
N ASP A 75 -7.74 22.42 -3.04
CA ASP A 75 -8.14 22.99 -4.30
C ASP A 75 -7.35 22.27 -5.41
N LEU A 76 -8.04 21.41 -6.14
CA LEU A 76 -7.44 20.55 -7.17
C LEU A 76 -7.15 21.30 -8.48
N SER A 77 -7.23 22.61 -8.51
CA SER A 77 -6.92 23.40 -9.68
C SER A 77 -5.42 23.58 -9.96
N GLY A 78 -4.57 23.15 -9.01
CA GLY A 78 -3.12 23.28 -9.13
C GLY A 78 -2.44 22.01 -9.65
N ASP A 79 -1.28 22.18 -10.27
CA ASP A 79 -0.41 21.09 -10.69
C ASP A 79 0.37 20.51 -9.52
N ALA A 80 0.40 19.19 -9.42
CA ALA A 80 1.21 18.47 -8.46
C ALA A 80 2.27 17.62 -9.19
N LYS A 81 3.50 17.65 -8.70
CA LYS A 81 4.61 16.83 -9.21
C LYS A 81 5.33 16.12 -8.08
N LEU A 82 5.82 14.92 -8.35
CA LEU A 82 6.68 14.21 -7.42
C LEU A 82 8.05 14.90 -7.30
N THR A 83 8.52 15.02 -6.07
CA THR A 83 9.89 15.44 -5.79
C THR A 83 10.84 14.24 -5.83
N HIS A 84 12.14 14.49 -5.77
CA HIS A 84 13.14 13.42 -5.64
C HIS A 84 12.89 12.56 -4.40
N ALA A 85 12.54 13.17 -3.27
CA ALA A 85 12.17 12.44 -2.06
C ALA A 85 10.92 11.56 -2.26
N GLY A 86 9.95 12.00 -3.05
CA GLY A 86 8.78 11.21 -3.42
C GLY A 86 9.13 9.98 -4.25
N TYR A 87 10.02 10.12 -5.22
CA TYR A 87 10.53 9.00 -6.02
C TYR A 87 11.30 8.00 -5.15
N GLU A 88 12.17 8.47 -4.27
CA GLU A 88 12.91 7.62 -3.33
C GLU A 88 11.97 6.84 -2.41
N TYR A 89 10.93 7.49 -1.90
CA TYR A 89 9.93 6.84 -1.06
C TYR A 89 9.18 5.73 -1.80
N LEU A 90 8.75 5.98 -3.03
CA LEU A 90 8.11 4.95 -3.87
C LEU A 90 9.05 3.78 -4.15
N ALA A 91 10.30 4.05 -4.49
CA ALA A 91 11.30 3.03 -4.72
C ALA A 91 11.54 2.17 -3.46
N LYS A 92 11.59 2.79 -2.29
CA LYS A 92 11.72 2.10 -1.00
C LYS A 92 10.54 1.17 -0.73
N ILE A 93 9.30 1.64 -0.90
CA ILE A 93 8.10 0.82 -0.70
C ILE A 93 8.09 -0.35 -1.68
N ASP A 94 8.41 -0.12 -2.93
CA ASP A 94 8.43 -1.17 -3.94
C ASP A 94 9.52 -2.21 -3.67
N ALA A 95 10.70 -1.78 -3.21
CA ALA A 95 11.78 -2.67 -2.80
C ALA A 95 11.39 -3.52 -1.59
N GLU A 96 10.77 -2.93 -0.58
CA GLU A 96 10.27 -3.65 0.59
C GLU A 96 9.19 -4.67 0.21
N SER A 97 8.27 -4.30 -0.68
CA SER A 97 7.23 -5.20 -1.18
C SER A 97 7.83 -6.39 -1.95
N ARG A 98 8.82 -6.14 -2.81
CA ARG A 98 9.54 -7.19 -3.54
C ARG A 98 10.29 -8.12 -2.59
N SER A 99 10.97 -7.56 -1.59
CA SER A 99 11.69 -8.35 -0.58
C SER A 99 10.75 -9.25 0.21
N ARG A 100 9.60 -8.75 0.64
CA ARG A 100 8.58 -9.57 1.33
C ARG A 100 8.07 -10.70 0.44
N LYS A 101 7.78 -10.42 -0.82
CA LYS A 101 7.35 -11.44 -1.80
C LYS A 101 8.43 -12.49 -2.02
N ALA A 102 9.69 -12.07 -2.15
CA ALA A 102 10.82 -12.98 -2.30
C ALA A 102 10.99 -13.90 -1.09
N ILE A 103 10.83 -13.38 0.12
CA ILE A 103 10.89 -14.18 1.36
C ILE A 103 9.74 -15.20 1.38
N VAL A 104 8.52 -14.80 1.06
CA VAL A 104 7.37 -15.71 1.01
C VAL A 104 7.58 -16.81 -0.02
N ILE A 105 8.04 -16.47 -1.21
CA ILE A 105 8.35 -17.45 -2.26
C ILE A 105 9.46 -18.41 -1.81
N SER A 106 10.49 -17.90 -1.16
CA SER A 106 11.61 -18.73 -0.65
C SER A 106 11.13 -19.69 0.44
N VAL A 107 10.29 -19.25 1.36
CA VAL A 107 9.70 -20.11 2.40
C VAL A 107 8.82 -21.19 1.79
N LEU A 108 7.96 -20.83 0.81
CA LEU A 108 7.12 -21.79 0.11
C LEU A 108 7.96 -22.82 -0.66
N ALA A 109 9.00 -22.39 -1.35
CA ALA A 109 9.93 -23.27 -2.05
C ALA A 109 10.61 -24.25 -1.08
N LEU A 110 11.03 -23.78 0.10
CA LEU A 110 11.60 -24.61 1.14
C LEU A 110 10.62 -25.67 1.63
N ILE A 111 9.38 -25.28 1.93
CA ILE A 111 8.32 -26.21 2.35
C ILE A 111 8.07 -27.25 1.27
N ILE A 112 7.93 -26.86 0.02
CA ILE A 112 7.73 -27.79 -1.11
C ILE A 112 8.91 -28.76 -1.26
N SER A 113 10.12 -28.31 -0.98
CA SER A 113 11.32 -29.18 -1.04
C SER A 113 11.40 -30.18 0.12
N VAL A 114 10.94 -29.79 1.30
CA VAL A 114 11.03 -30.62 2.52
C VAL A 114 9.89 -31.62 2.62
N VAL A 115 8.68 -31.27 2.18
CA VAL A 115 7.49 -32.13 2.29
C VAL A 115 7.69 -33.53 1.66
N PRO A 116 8.22 -33.69 0.44
CA PRO A 116 8.47 -35.01 -0.13
C PRO A 116 9.47 -35.84 0.67
N LEU A 117 10.49 -35.21 1.24
CA LEU A 117 11.48 -35.90 2.09
C LEU A 117 10.83 -36.40 3.37
N VAL A 118 9.99 -35.62 4.01
CA VAL A 118 9.26 -36.02 5.22
C VAL A 118 8.29 -37.16 4.89
N ILE A 119 7.57 -37.08 3.80
CA ILE A 119 6.64 -38.12 3.35
C ILE A 119 7.39 -39.44 3.09
N ASN A 120 8.50 -39.38 2.37
CA ASN A 120 9.31 -40.58 2.13
C ASN A 120 9.87 -41.18 3.41
N TYR A 121 10.28 -40.36 4.36
CA TYR A 121 10.79 -40.81 5.64
C TYR A 121 9.70 -41.45 6.51
N ALA A 122 8.48 -40.94 6.46
CA ALA A 122 7.33 -41.47 7.20
C ALA A 122 6.73 -42.71 6.51
N VAL A 123 6.75 -42.80 5.20
CA VAL A 123 6.13 -43.88 4.42
C VAL A 123 7.04 -45.11 4.30
N ALA A 124 8.35 -44.91 4.24
CA ALA A 124 9.33 -46.03 4.12
C ALA A 124 9.18 -47.10 5.23
N PRO A 125 9.11 -46.74 6.53
CA PRO A 125 8.92 -47.75 7.59
C PRO A 125 7.55 -48.46 7.49
N ILE A 126 6.51 -47.77 7.05
CA ILE A 126 5.17 -48.35 6.86
C ILE A 126 5.18 -49.36 5.70
N ARG A 127 5.86 -49.06 4.61
CA ARG A 127 6.05 -49.94 3.46
C ARG A 127 6.79 -51.21 3.86
N GLU A 128 7.88 -51.07 4.59
CA GLU A 128 8.61 -52.24 5.11
C GLU A 128 7.76 -53.11 6.02
N TRP A 129 6.99 -52.48 6.90
CA TRP A 129 6.09 -53.19 7.79
C TRP A 129 5.00 -53.96 7.03
N LEU A 130 4.41 -53.36 6.00
CA LEU A 130 3.40 -53.98 5.15
C LEU A 130 3.98 -55.11 4.27
N SER A 131 5.23 -54.99 3.83
CA SER A 131 5.89 -55.99 3.00
C SER A 131 6.31 -57.24 3.78
N LYS A 132 6.38 -57.17 5.11
CA LYS A 132 6.71 -58.28 6.00
C LYS A 132 5.51 -59.09 6.47
N ARG A 133 4.31 -58.75 6.05
CA ARG A 133 3.07 -59.46 6.34
C ARG A 133 2.71 -60.45 5.20
#